data_e8e906bab29fa0e83bbea154e627ace4
#
_entry.id   e8e906bab29fa0e83bbea154e627ace4
#
_cell.length_a   1.000
_cell.length_b   1.000
_cell.length_c   1.000
_cell.angle_alpha   90.00
_cell.angle_beta   90.00
_cell.angle_gamma   90.00
#
_symmetry.space_group_name_H-M   'P 1'
#
loop_
_entity.id
_entity.type
_entity.pdbx_description
1 polymer ?
#
loop_
_entity_poly.entity_id
_entity_poly.type
_entity_poly.pdbx_seq_one_letter_code
_entity_poly.pdbx_strand_id
1 'polypeptide(L)'
;AHVWAVGGDGQIFRHTFEGLTEEMGFGVGGPALAESWALDSDNVTWTFNLRKDAKFHNGDPVTAEDVRFSILRLRDSPVGNLKFQVKHVEDVHVIDTNTVQLVTTEPSPTNLIFVDAGRVYSAKQAEQDGERFFEKFIGTGPWKFDDWKPGTKFSWVRNDNWWGEFVDGAPTELEHRP
;
A
#
# COMPACT_ATOMS: atom_id res chain seq x y z
N ALA A 1 2.82 -2.30 -20.49
CA ALA A 1 1.87 -3.38 -20.18
C ALA A 1 1.18 -3.03 -18.87
N HIS A 2 -0.13 -2.97 -18.89
CA HIS A 2 -0.92 -2.57 -17.73
C HIS A 2 -1.27 -3.80 -16.92
N VAL A 3 -0.99 -3.77 -15.62
CA VAL A 3 -1.53 -4.78 -14.70
C VAL A 3 -3.00 -4.43 -14.48
N TRP A 4 -3.88 -5.21 -15.09
CA TRP A 4 -5.31 -5.10 -14.91
C TRP A 4 -5.70 -5.99 -13.73
N ALA A 5 -6.12 -5.39 -12.63
CA ALA A 5 -6.83 -6.12 -11.59
C ALA A 5 -8.26 -6.35 -12.08
N VAL A 6 -8.57 -7.55 -12.53
CA VAL A 6 -9.93 -7.99 -12.86
C VAL A 6 -10.29 -9.13 -11.91
N GLY A 7 -11.28 -8.90 -11.04
CA GLY A 7 -11.89 -9.93 -10.22
C GLY A 7 -10.96 -10.79 -9.34
N GLY A 8 -10.36 -11.82 -9.87
CA GLY A 8 -9.42 -12.69 -9.13
C GLY A 8 -8.06 -12.06 -8.83
N ASP A 9 -7.66 -11.06 -9.61
CA ASP A 9 -6.33 -10.44 -9.49
C ASP A 9 -6.23 -9.52 -8.25
N GLY A 10 -7.37 -8.99 -7.77
CA GLY A 10 -7.41 -8.16 -6.56
C GLY A 10 -6.90 -8.88 -5.31
N GLN A 11 -7.15 -10.18 -5.19
CA GLN A 11 -6.66 -11.00 -4.07
C GLN A 11 -5.13 -11.15 -4.12
N ILE A 12 -4.57 -11.35 -5.32
CA ILE A 12 -3.13 -11.46 -5.55
C ILE A 12 -2.41 -10.22 -5.05
N PHE A 13 -2.92 -9.04 -5.40
CA PHE A 13 -2.33 -7.78 -5.00
C PHE A 13 -2.44 -7.52 -3.49
N ARG A 14 -3.56 -7.87 -2.84
CA ARG A 14 -3.75 -7.71 -1.39
C ARG A 14 -2.76 -8.54 -0.57
N HIS A 15 -2.40 -9.73 -1.03
CA HIS A 15 -1.43 -10.58 -0.35
C HIS A 15 0.03 -10.14 -0.55
N THR A 16 0.33 -9.43 -1.63
CA THR A 16 1.69 -9.04 -1.99
C THR A 16 2.00 -7.58 -1.61
N PHE A 17 1.02 -6.69 -1.73
CA PHE A 17 1.19 -5.26 -1.50
C PHE A 17 0.21 -4.76 -0.44
N GLU A 18 0.70 -3.91 0.44
CA GLU A 18 -0.10 -3.25 1.47
C GLU A 18 -0.28 -1.76 1.15
N GLY A 19 -1.35 -1.17 1.68
CA GLY A 19 -1.58 0.26 1.72
C GLY A 19 -1.12 0.88 3.03
N LEU A 20 -1.40 2.17 3.24
CA LEU A 20 -1.19 2.83 4.53
C LEU A 20 -2.11 2.27 5.61
N THR A 21 -3.36 2.04 5.23
CA THR A 21 -4.40 1.47 6.08
C THR A 21 -4.98 0.24 5.39
N GLU A 22 -5.72 -0.57 6.12
CA GLU A 22 -6.47 -1.71 5.60
C GLU A 22 -7.95 -1.56 5.95
N GLU A 23 -8.84 -1.97 5.05
CA GLU A 23 -10.27 -1.97 5.30
C GLU A 23 -10.64 -3.11 6.25
N MET A 24 -11.11 -2.77 7.45
CA MET A 24 -11.56 -3.70 8.48
C MET A 24 -13.07 -4.00 8.40
N GLY A 25 -13.71 -3.68 7.28
CA GLY A 25 -15.16 -3.79 7.11
C GLY A 25 -15.93 -2.54 7.52
N PHE A 26 -17.14 -2.37 6.96
CA PHE A 26 -18.05 -1.23 7.20
C PHE A 26 -17.44 0.16 6.98
N GLY A 27 -16.37 0.26 6.17
CA GLY A 27 -15.74 1.54 5.90
C GLY A 27 -14.82 2.06 7.02
N VAL A 28 -14.40 1.22 7.93
CA VAL A 28 -13.42 1.55 8.97
C VAL A 28 -12.04 1.12 8.51
N GLY A 29 -11.09 2.07 8.49
CA GLY A 29 -9.68 1.78 8.21
C GLY A 29 -8.95 1.26 9.46
N GLY A 30 -8.21 0.16 9.32
CA GLY A 30 -7.30 -0.37 10.33
C GLY A 30 -5.84 -0.07 9.99
N PRO A 31 -4.91 -0.23 10.96
CA PRO A 31 -3.48 -0.03 10.74
C PRO A 31 -2.92 -1.09 9.79
N ALA A 32 -2.15 -0.64 8.78
CA ALA A 32 -1.34 -1.50 7.91
C ALA A 32 0.11 -0.99 7.92
N LEU A 33 0.63 -0.40 6.84
CA LEU A 33 1.95 0.23 6.86
C LEU A 33 2.02 1.47 7.75
N ALA A 34 0.90 2.18 7.97
CA ALA A 34 0.80 3.19 9.02
C ALA A 34 0.32 2.54 10.33
N GLU A 35 1.07 2.76 11.42
CA GLU A 35 0.69 2.31 12.76
C GLU A 35 -0.28 3.27 13.44
N SER A 36 -0.28 4.55 13.03
CA SER A 36 -1.19 5.58 13.53
C SER A 36 -1.35 6.71 12.52
N TRP A 37 -2.45 7.45 12.65
CA TRP A 37 -2.72 8.64 11.86
C TRP A 37 -3.62 9.62 12.60
N ALA A 38 -3.58 10.88 12.17
CA ALA A 38 -4.43 11.93 12.70
C ALA A 38 -4.84 12.91 11.60
N LEU A 39 -6.04 13.45 11.71
CA LEU A 39 -6.51 14.56 10.90
C LEU A 39 -6.14 15.86 11.62
N ASP A 40 -5.49 16.76 10.94
CA ASP A 40 -5.08 18.06 11.48
C ASP A 40 -6.30 19.00 11.63
N SER A 41 -6.10 20.09 12.34
CA SER A 41 -7.18 21.06 12.64
C SER A 41 -7.73 21.79 11.41
N ASP A 42 -7.05 21.73 10.27
CA ASP A 42 -7.52 22.25 8.97
C ASP A 42 -8.58 21.33 8.31
N ASN A 43 -8.77 20.12 8.81
CA ASN A 43 -9.67 19.08 8.32
C ASN A 43 -9.37 18.57 6.90
N VAL A 44 -8.21 18.87 6.34
CA VAL A 44 -7.78 18.41 5.01
C VAL A 44 -6.42 17.73 5.02
N THR A 45 -5.60 17.94 6.05
CA THR A 45 -4.28 17.34 6.19
C THR A 45 -4.33 16.12 7.10
N TRP A 46 -3.94 14.97 6.57
CA TRP A 46 -3.80 13.73 7.32
C TRP A 46 -2.33 13.41 7.53
N THR A 47 -1.92 13.28 8.79
CA THR A 47 -0.56 12.87 9.16
C THR A 47 -0.54 11.39 9.50
N PHE A 48 0.29 10.61 8.81
CA PHE A 48 0.49 9.17 9.01
C PHE A 48 1.86 8.88 9.56
N ASN A 49 1.96 8.05 10.59
CA ASN A 49 3.20 7.52 11.12
C ASN A 49 3.39 6.09 10.63
N LEU A 50 4.46 5.84 9.89
CA LEU A 50 4.77 4.55 9.30
C LEU A 50 5.48 3.63 10.30
N ARG A 51 5.23 2.33 10.17
CA ARG A 51 5.98 1.29 10.89
C ARG A 51 7.45 1.34 10.53
N LYS A 52 8.32 1.30 11.54
CA LYS A 52 9.77 1.30 11.34
C LYS A 52 10.34 -0.07 10.99
N ASP A 53 9.58 -1.12 11.23
CA ASP A 53 9.94 -2.53 10.98
C ASP A 53 9.40 -3.06 9.65
N ALA A 54 8.53 -2.32 8.97
CA ALA A 54 8.01 -2.69 7.66
C ALA A 54 9.12 -2.66 6.60
N LYS A 55 9.19 -3.74 5.80
CA LYS A 55 10.18 -3.89 4.72
C LYS A 55 9.53 -4.42 3.46
N PHE A 56 10.06 -4.00 2.34
CA PHE A 56 9.79 -4.64 1.06
C PHE A 56 10.36 -6.06 1.01
N HIS A 57 9.87 -6.88 0.08
CA HIS A 57 10.29 -8.26 -0.09
C HIS A 57 11.78 -8.42 -0.43
N ASN A 58 12.42 -7.39 -0.97
CA ASN A 58 13.85 -7.32 -1.22
C ASN A 58 14.69 -6.90 0.01
N GLY A 59 14.04 -6.62 1.14
CA GLY A 59 14.67 -6.23 2.40
C GLY A 59 14.88 -4.72 2.60
N ASP A 60 14.61 -3.89 1.60
CA ASP A 60 14.66 -2.43 1.74
C ASP A 60 13.55 -1.96 2.74
N PRO A 61 13.83 -0.97 3.60
CA PRO A 61 12.81 -0.40 4.50
C PRO A 61 11.74 0.33 3.71
N VAL A 62 10.50 0.35 4.23
CA VAL A 62 9.43 1.21 3.73
C VAL A 62 9.62 2.62 4.27
N THR A 63 9.51 3.61 3.40
CA THR A 63 9.72 5.03 3.75
C THR A 63 8.54 5.90 3.31
N ALA A 64 8.48 7.11 3.87
CA ALA A 64 7.50 8.12 3.47
C ALA A 64 7.63 8.52 1.98
N GLU A 65 8.83 8.43 1.39
CA GLU A 65 9.03 8.70 -0.04
C GLU A 65 8.38 7.62 -0.92
N ASP A 66 8.38 6.34 -0.47
CA ASP A 66 7.69 5.25 -1.18
C ASP A 66 6.16 5.49 -1.20
N VAL A 67 5.61 5.97 -0.09
CA VAL A 67 4.20 6.36 0.02
C VAL A 67 3.88 7.51 -0.93
N ARG A 68 4.68 8.58 -0.87
CA ARG A 68 4.53 9.75 -1.75
C ARG A 68 4.57 9.34 -3.22
N PHE A 69 5.59 8.59 -3.61
CA PHE A 69 5.73 8.08 -4.98
C PHE A 69 4.48 7.31 -5.43
N SER A 70 4.00 6.38 -4.59
CA SER A 70 2.91 5.47 -4.93
C SER A 70 1.58 6.20 -5.10
N ILE A 71 1.25 7.10 -4.18
CA ILE A 71 -0.01 7.85 -4.20
C ILE A 71 -0.05 8.84 -5.36
N LEU A 72 1.02 9.65 -5.54
CA LEU A 72 1.06 10.62 -6.63
C LEU A 72 1.08 9.94 -8.00
N ARG A 73 1.81 8.84 -8.14
CA ARG A 73 1.82 8.04 -9.37
C ARG A 73 0.44 7.47 -9.69
N LEU A 74 -0.30 6.98 -8.69
CA LEU A 74 -1.66 6.48 -8.89
C LEU A 74 -2.61 7.61 -9.26
N ARG A 75 -2.54 8.76 -8.58
CA ARG A 75 -3.35 9.96 -8.87
C ARG A 75 -3.14 10.45 -10.29
N ASP A 76 -1.88 10.53 -10.73
CA ASP A 76 -1.49 11.13 -12.01
C ASP A 76 -1.48 10.12 -13.16
N SER A 77 -1.77 8.84 -12.90
CA SER A 77 -1.81 7.79 -13.92
C SER A 77 -2.87 8.12 -15.00
N PRO A 78 -2.51 8.07 -16.28
CA PRO A 78 -3.48 8.26 -17.38
C PRO A 78 -4.44 7.08 -17.51
N VAL A 79 -4.13 5.95 -16.90
CA VAL A 79 -4.87 4.69 -17.00
C VAL A 79 -5.10 4.09 -15.62
N GLY A 80 -6.20 3.36 -15.45
CA GLY A 80 -6.51 2.60 -14.25
C GLY A 80 -7.81 3.02 -13.59
N ASN A 81 -8.56 2.00 -13.16
CA ASN A 81 -9.86 2.18 -12.49
C ASN A 81 -9.71 2.63 -11.03
N LEU A 82 -8.49 2.57 -10.46
CA LEU A 82 -8.24 2.90 -9.05
C LEU A 82 -7.92 4.37 -8.80
N LYS A 83 -7.69 5.16 -9.85
CA LYS A 83 -7.42 6.61 -9.76
C LYS A 83 -8.48 7.35 -8.96
N PHE A 84 -9.76 6.94 -9.05
CA PHE A 84 -10.85 7.61 -8.33
C PHE A 84 -10.65 7.59 -6.81
N GLN A 85 -9.88 6.62 -6.29
CA GLN A 85 -9.64 6.44 -4.86
C GLN A 85 -8.72 7.50 -4.27
N VAL A 86 -7.82 8.06 -5.07
CA VAL A 86 -6.84 9.08 -4.65
C VAL A 86 -7.00 10.40 -5.40
N LYS A 87 -8.07 10.57 -6.18
CA LYS A 87 -8.30 11.79 -6.99
C LYS A 87 -8.44 13.07 -6.16
N HIS A 88 -8.85 12.92 -4.91
CA HIS A 88 -9.03 14.01 -3.95
C HIS A 88 -7.74 14.36 -3.20
N VAL A 89 -6.67 13.59 -3.39
CA VAL A 89 -5.35 13.92 -2.83
C VAL A 89 -4.74 15.05 -3.68
N GLU A 90 -4.54 16.20 -3.06
CA GLU A 90 -3.91 17.37 -3.68
C GLU A 90 -2.40 17.21 -3.71
N ASP A 91 -1.80 16.87 -2.57
CA ASP A 91 -0.36 16.66 -2.45
C ASP A 91 -0.01 15.66 -1.33
N VAL A 92 1.24 15.19 -1.36
CA VAL A 92 1.81 14.29 -0.35
C VAL A 92 3.18 14.84 0.08
N HIS A 93 3.30 15.20 1.35
CA HIS A 93 4.52 15.77 1.92
C HIS A 93 5.27 14.74 2.76
N VAL A 94 6.55 14.57 2.49
CA VAL A 94 7.46 13.79 3.33
C VAL A 94 7.96 14.68 4.46
N ILE A 95 7.60 14.39 5.71
CA ILE A 95 8.04 15.13 6.89
C ILE A 95 9.38 14.58 7.40
N ASP A 96 9.46 13.28 7.50
CA ASP A 96 10.69 12.52 7.76
C ASP A 96 10.61 11.12 7.15
N THR A 97 11.57 10.24 7.44
CA THR A 97 11.63 8.89 6.85
C THR A 97 10.37 8.07 7.12
N ASN A 98 9.71 8.26 8.27
CA ASN A 98 8.56 7.48 8.70
C ASN A 98 7.29 8.30 8.91
N THR A 99 7.29 9.58 8.56
CA THR A 99 6.12 10.45 8.71
C THR A 99 5.77 11.09 7.38
N VAL A 100 4.53 10.89 6.94
CA VAL A 100 4.01 11.43 5.67
C VAL A 100 2.69 12.16 5.93
N GLN A 101 2.49 13.28 5.22
CA GLN A 101 1.22 14.01 5.23
C GLN A 101 0.54 13.92 3.86
N LEU A 102 -0.74 13.61 3.86
CA LEU A 102 -1.62 13.67 2.70
C LEU A 102 -2.52 14.90 2.85
N VAL A 103 -2.45 15.79 1.87
CA VAL A 103 -3.33 16.95 1.79
C VAL A 103 -4.44 16.63 0.80
N THR A 104 -5.69 16.89 1.19
CA THR A 104 -6.87 16.66 0.35
C THR A 104 -7.50 17.96 -0.11
N THR A 105 -8.15 17.94 -1.27
CA THR A 105 -8.80 19.14 -1.87
C THR A 105 -10.00 19.62 -1.08
N GLU A 106 -10.60 18.75 -0.27
CA GLU A 106 -11.78 19.05 0.54
C GLU A 106 -11.83 18.14 1.78
N PRO A 107 -12.47 18.58 2.88
CA PRO A 107 -12.67 17.74 4.05
C PRO A 107 -13.48 16.49 3.71
N SER A 108 -12.94 15.30 4.01
CA SER A 108 -13.66 14.06 3.83
C SER A 108 -13.27 13.04 4.91
N PRO A 109 -14.20 12.66 5.76
CA PRO A 109 -13.95 11.64 6.79
C PRO A 109 -13.76 10.23 6.21
N THR A 110 -14.15 10.01 4.96
CA THR A 110 -14.05 8.70 4.28
C THR A 110 -12.74 8.51 3.51
N ASN A 111 -11.87 9.52 3.48
CA ASN A 111 -10.62 9.47 2.72
C ASN A 111 -9.69 8.33 3.16
N LEU A 112 -9.74 7.90 4.43
CA LEU A 112 -8.94 6.79 4.94
C LEU A 112 -9.24 5.44 4.29
N ILE A 113 -10.49 5.20 3.89
CA ILE A 113 -10.91 3.96 3.21
C ILE A 113 -10.22 3.86 1.84
N PHE A 114 -10.01 5.00 1.19
CA PHE A 114 -9.41 5.02 -0.14
C PHE A 114 -7.89 4.87 -0.12
N VAL A 115 -7.25 5.12 1.02
CA VAL A 115 -5.80 4.95 1.18
C VAL A 115 -5.40 3.47 1.27
N ASP A 116 -6.33 2.56 1.65
CA ASP A 116 -6.12 1.11 1.54
C ASP A 116 -5.81 0.68 0.09
N ALA A 117 -6.48 1.26 -0.87
CA ALA A 117 -6.25 0.90 -2.27
C ALA A 117 -4.99 1.52 -2.88
N GLY A 118 -4.40 2.51 -2.25
CA GLY A 118 -3.10 3.10 -2.61
C GLY A 118 -1.95 2.18 -2.21
N ARG A 119 -1.78 1.05 -2.94
CA ARG A 119 -0.68 0.10 -2.67
C ARG A 119 0.67 0.79 -2.73
N VAL A 120 1.50 0.54 -1.72
CA VAL A 120 2.83 1.15 -1.62
C VAL A 120 3.84 0.33 -2.40
N TYR A 121 4.56 1.00 -3.30
CA TYR A 121 5.62 0.48 -4.13
C TYR A 121 6.94 1.15 -3.77
N SER A 122 8.06 0.46 -3.99
CA SER A 122 9.38 1.04 -3.76
C SER A 122 9.72 2.10 -4.81
N ALA A 123 9.88 3.34 -4.38
CA ALA A 123 10.34 4.45 -5.20
C ALA A 123 11.75 4.17 -5.76
N LYS A 124 12.63 3.62 -4.94
CA LYS A 124 13.99 3.19 -5.33
C LYS A 124 13.96 2.15 -6.44
N GLN A 125 13.06 1.16 -6.34
CA GLN A 125 12.93 0.13 -7.36
C GLN A 125 12.39 0.72 -8.67
N ALA A 126 11.45 1.67 -8.58
CA ALA A 126 10.93 2.36 -9.75
C ALA A 126 11.98 3.21 -10.46
N GLU A 127 12.87 3.86 -9.71
CA GLU A 127 14.00 4.59 -10.28
C GLU A 127 14.97 3.67 -11.04
N GLN A 128 15.23 2.48 -10.51
CA GLN A 128 16.14 1.50 -11.12
C GLN A 128 15.56 0.81 -12.37
N ASP A 129 14.29 0.42 -12.33
CA ASP A 129 13.66 -0.41 -13.36
C ASP A 129 12.76 0.39 -14.32
N GLY A 130 12.54 1.68 -14.06
CA GLY A 130 11.61 2.52 -14.82
C GLY A 130 10.18 1.98 -14.77
N GLU A 131 9.45 2.12 -15.87
CA GLU A 131 8.05 1.70 -15.96
C GLU A 131 7.79 0.19 -15.78
N ARG A 132 8.84 -0.60 -15.67
CA ARG A 132 8.73 -2.06 -15.51
C ARG A 132 8.88 -2.54 -14.06
N PHE A 133 9.06 -1.65 -13.09
CA PHE A 133 9.30 -2.01 -11.68
C PHE A 133 8.18 -2.91 -11.10
N PHE A 134 6.94 -2.74 -11.52
CA PHE A 134 5.80 -3.53 -11.07
C PHE A 134 5.84 -4.99 -11.54
N GLU A 135 6.60 -5.31 -12.61
CA GLU A 135 6.72 -6.68 -13.12
C GLU A 135 7.48 -7.61 -12.15
N LYS A 136 8.24 -7.04 -11.20
CA LYS A 136 8.99 -7.80 -10.20
C LYS A 136 8.17 -8.21 -8.98
N PHE A 137 6.96 -7.68 -8.83
CA PHE A 137 6.06 -7.96 -7.70
C PHE A 137 6.72 -7.80 -6.32
N ILE A 138 7.59 -6.79 -6.16
CA ILE A 138 8.26 -6.47 -4.90
C ILE A 138 7.30 -5.62 -4.05
N GLY A 139 6.57 -6.26 -3.17
CA GLY A 139 5.64 -5.64 -2.23
C GLY A 139 6.14 -5.70 -0.80
N THR A 140 5.23 -5.44 0.15
CA THR A 140 5.49 -5.40 1.61
C THR A 140 4.73 -6.48 2.36
N GLY A 141 3.79 -7.16 1.71
CA GLY A 141 2.80 -8.04 2.30
C GLY A 141 3.34 -9.38 2.81
N PRO A 142 2.43 -10.19 3.41
CA PRO A 142 2.78 -11.48 4.01
C PRO A 142 3.24 -12.53 3.00
N TRP A 143 2.96 -12.35 1.73
CA TRP A 143 3.29 -13.31 0.69
C TRP A 143 4.16 -12.66 -0.40
N LYS A 144 5.28 -13.32 -0.72
CA LYS A 144 6.20 -12.96 -1.80
C LYS A 144 5.82 -13.69 -3.07
N PHE A 145 5.95 -13.01 -4.20
CA PHE A 145 5.86 -13.63 -5.51
C PHE A 145 6.95 -14.70 -5.68
N ASP A 146 6.57 -15.86 -6.21
CA ASP A 146 7.48 -17.00 -6.51
C ASP A 146 7.53 -17.27 -8.01
N ASP A 147 6.42 -17.68 -8.64
CA ASP A 147 6.38 -18.07 -10.05
C ASP A 147 5.04 -17.75 -10.70
N TRP A 148 5.07 -17.36 -11.95
CA TRP A 148 3.88 -17.13 -12.76
C TRP A 148 3.98 -17.82 -14.11
N LYS A 149 3.06 -18.78 -14.35
CA LYS A 149 2.84 -19.41 -15.65
C LYS A 149 1.47 -18.96 -16.16
N PRO A 150 1.43 -18.06 -17.17
CA PRO A 150 0.18 -17.52 -17.69
C PRO A 150 -0.84 -18.60 -18.01
N GLY A 151 -2.07 -18.42 -17.54
CA GLY A 151 -3.18 -19.36 -17.75
C GLY A 151 -3.11 -20.67 -16.96
N THR A 152 -2.07 -20.90 -16.16
CA THR A 152 -1.86 -22.19 -15.47
C THR A 152 -1.64 -22.03 -13.97
N LYS A 153 -0.69 -21.17 -13.54
CA LYS A 153 -0.24 -21.11 -12.15
C LYS A 153 0.26 -19.72 -11.80
N PHE A 154 -0.15 -19.24 -10.63
CA PHE A 154 0.50 -18.17 -9.91
C PHE A 154 0.83 -18.68 -8.51
N SER A 155 2.06 -18.54 -8.03
CA SER A 155 2.50 -19.04 -6.73
C SER A 155 3.19 -17.99 -5.89
N TRP A 156 3.02 -18.13 -4.57
CA TRP A 156 3.65 -17.32 -3.56
C TRP A 156 4.38 -18.19 -2.56
N VAL A 157 5.36 -17.58 -1.92
CA VAL A 157 6.01 -18.11 -0.71
C VAL A 157 5.80 -17.16 0.44
N ARG A 158 5.77 -17.68 1.66
CA ARG A 158 5.58 -16.89 2.87
C ARG A 158 6.74 -15.89 3.03
N ASN A 159 6.41 -14.67 3.46
CA ASN A 159 7.36 -13.65 3.85
C ASN A 159 7.64 -13.76 5.36
N ASP A 160 8.66 -14.54 5.75
CA ASP A 160 9.02 -14.72 7.16
C ASP A 160 9.54 -13.43 7.82
N ASN A 161 9.83 -12.38 7.05
CA ASN A 161 10.23 -11.06 7.53
C ASN A 161 9.08 -10.04 7.49
N TRP A 162 7.85 -10.50 7.31
CA TRP A 162 6.69 -9.62 7.37
C TRP A 162 6.51 -9.08 8.80
N TRP A 163 6.18 -7.81 8.92
CA TRP A 163 6.00 -7.11 10.21
C TRP A 163 4.80 -7.63 11.02
N GLY A 164 3.86 -8.31 10.39
CA GLY A 164 2.72 -8.95 11.04
C GLY A 164 3.02 -10.35 11.55
N GLU A 165 1.98 -11.04 12.00
CA GLU A 165 2.07 -12.39 12.56
C GLU A 165 1.34 -13.41 11.68
N PHE A 166 1.81 -14.65 11.72
CA PHE A 166 1.12 -15.79 11.14
C PHE A 166 0.56 -16.67 12.26
N VAL A 167 -0.73 -16.96 12.21
CA VAL A 167 -1.40 -17.92 13.11
C VAL A 167 -1.88 -19.09 12.28
N ASP A 168 -1.52 -20.32 12.66
CA ASP A 168 -1.85 -21.55 11.93
C ASP A 168 -1.46 -21.51 10.43
N GLY A 169 -0.38 -20.80 10.10
CA GLY A 169 0.12 -20.66 8.74
C GLY A 169 -0.59 -19.63 7.88
N ALA A 170 -1.59 -18.93 8.41
CA ALA A 170 -2.24 -17.78 7.79
C ALA A 170 -1.75 -16.47 8.43
N PRO A 171 -1.60 -15.37 7.65
CA PRO A 171 -1.37 -14.06 8.23
C PRO A 171 -2.58 -13.68 9.10
N THR A 172 -2.31 -13.12 10.28
CA THR A 172 -3.38 -12.61 11.13
C THR A 172 -4.02 -11.42 10.46
N GLU A 173 -5.32 -11.50 10.24
CA GLU A 173 -6.11 -10.32 9.92
C GLU A 173 -6.09 -9.38 11.12
N LEU A 174 -6.01 -8.08 10.87
CA LEU A 174 -5.87 -7.06 11.91
C LEU A 174 -7.03 -7.03 12.92
N GLU A 175 -8.16 -7.67 12.58
CA GLU A 175 -9.33 -7.79 13.43
C GLU A 175 -9.08 -8.52 14.78
N HIS A 176 -7.98 -9.26 14.90
CA HIS A 176 -7.67 -10.09 16.07
C HIS A 176 -6.49 -9.58 16.90
N ARG A 177 -6.03 -8.35 16.68
CA ARG A 177 -4.98 -7.76 17.51
C ARG A 177 -5.61 -7.07 18.73
N PRO A 178 -5.17 -7.46 19.95
CA PRO A 178 -5.61 -6.80 21.16
C PRO A 178 -5.16 -5.35 21.23
#